data_e0b7ca4fd6daf6b906e1836fb2427235
#
_entry.id   e0b7ca4fd6daf6b906e1836fb2427235
#
_cell.length_a   1.000
_cell.length_b   1.000
_cell.length_c   1.000
_cell.angle_alpha   90.00
_cell.angle_beta   90.00
_cell.angle_gamma   90.00
#
_symmetry.space_group_name_H-M   'P 1'
#
loop_
_entity.id
_entity.type
_entity.pdbx_description
1 polymer ?
#
loop_
_entity_poly.entity_id
_entity_poly.type
_entity_poly.pdbx_seq_one_letter_code
_entity_poly.pdbx_strand_id
1 'polypeptide(L)'
;MPLGDQSWREYAHRAYWQVYNKDWSRPFRETNYMPEIFARYVFDKPPKILNAHYIGYDIGFVHQSNGQVQELSRSWNRIFSRFTFLAGSTFFNFTLWYRLPESKDENENPYMYKYRGYGEIDMRHEFGELDLRLRILPGTEHISGEFALSYPWKEGIRFYSKISYGYGISLQDYDHESRRIGLGLILSDPISSTD
;
A
#
# COMPACT_ATOMS: atom_id res chain seq x y z
N MET A 1 -8.81 -29.80 6.24
CA MET A 1 -7.47 -29.48 6.80
C MET A 1 -7.42 -27.97 6.94
N PRO A 2 -7.04 -27.40 8.09
CA PRO A 2 -6.78 -25.97 8.13
C PRO A 2 -5.69 -25.71 7.10
N LEU A 3 -5.88 -24.71 6.23
CA LEU A 3 -4.84 -24.19 5.36
C LEU A 3 -3.76 -23.66 6.32
N GLY A 4 -2.73 -24.51 6.54
CA GLY A 4 -1.73 -24.27 7.57
C GLY A 4 -1.01 -22.93 7.36
N ASP A 5 -0.42 -22.43 8.42
CA ASP A 5 0.46 -21.27 8.48
C ASP A 5 1.37 -21.22 7.25
N GLN A 6 0.99 -20.42 6.27
CA GLN A 6 1.82 -20.19 5.09
C GLN A 6 2.62 -18.92 5.32
N SER A 7 3.94 -19.05 5.30
CA SER A 7 4.83 -17.89 5.27
C SER A 7 4.92 -17.34 3.84
N TRP A 8 4.72 -16.05 3.71
CA TRP A 8 4.78 -15.34 2.45
C TRP A 8 5.93 -14.33 2.43
N ARG A 9 6.48 -14.13 1.25
CA ARG A 9 7.42 -13.05 0.98
C ARG A 9 6.85 -12.23 -0.15
N GLU A 10 6.73 -10.94 0.08
CA GLU A 10 6.25 -9.98 -0.90
C GLU A 10 7.29 -8.88 -1.11
N TYR A 11 7.40 -8.39 -2.32
CA TYR A 11 8.27 -7.29 -2.64
C TYR A 11 7.49 -6.29 -3.49
N ALA A 12 7.27 -5.10 -2.93
CA ALA A 12 6.69 -3.99 -3.66
C ALA A 12 7.77 -2.98 -4.04
N HIS A 13 7.69 -2.48 -5.27
CA HIS A 13 8.60 -1.49 -5.81
C HIS A 13 7.78 -0.36 -6.45
N ARG A 14 8.08 0.89 -6.07
CA ARG A 14 7.44 2.07 -6.65
C ARG A 14 8.49 3.08 -7.05
N ALA A 15 8.58 3.36 -8.34
CA ALA A 15 9.49 4.37 -8.88
C ALA A 15 8.71 5.59 -9.38
N TYR A 16 9.23 6.77 -9.08
CA TYR A 16 8.72 8.06 -9.54
C TYR A 16 9.67 8.62 -10.59
N TRP A 17 9.35 8.39 -11.85
CA TRP A 17 10.18 8.79 -12.97
C TRP A 17 9.73 10.14 -13.54
N GLN A 18 10.64 11.11 -13.59
CA GLN A 18 10.40 12.44 -14.15
C GLN A 18 10.60 12.45 -15.68
N VAL A 19 9.83 11.66 -16.40
CA VAL A 19 9.99 11.40 -17.85
C VAL A 19 10.01 12.67 -18.71
N TYR A 20 9.35 13.74 -18.26
CA TYR A 20 9.27 15.02 -18.99
C TYR A 20 10.38 16.03 -18.58
N ASN A 21 11.14 15.75 -17.53
CA ASN A 21 12.23 16.63 -17.08
C ASN A 21 13.49 16.44 -17.96
N LYS A 22 13.52 17.17 -19.08
CA LYS A 22 14.62 17.08 -20.06
C LYS A 22 15.90 17.76 -19.57
N ASP A 23 15.79 18.76 -18.70
CA ASP A 23 16.92 19.56 -18.23
C ASP A 23 17.86 18.75 -17.34
N TRP A 24 17.35 17.70 -16.70
CA TRP A 24 18.10 16.82 -15.78
C TRP A 24 18.18 15.38 -16.29
N SER A 25 18.18 15.17 -17.58
CA SER A 25 18.29 13.82 -18.19
C SER A 25 17.21 12.82 -17.75
N ARG A 26 16.00 13.31 -17.47
CA ARG A 26 14.84 12.52 -17.03
C ARG A 26 15.12 11.60 -15.83
N PRO A 27 15.54 12.15 -14.68
CA PRO A 27 15.92 11.35 -13.53
C PRO A 27 14.73 10.66 -12.89
N PHE A 28 15.00 9.60 -12.13
CA PHE A 28 14.07 9.14 -11.11
C PHE A 28 14.12 10.11 -9.92
N ARG A 29 12.97 10.66 -9.54
CA ARG A 29 12.86 11.49 -8.33
C ARG A 29 13.10 10.66 -7.08
N GLU A 30 12.50 9.48 -7.05
CA GLU A 30 12.56 8.57 -5.93
C GLU A 30 12.19 7.16 -6.38
N THR A 31 12.78 6.18 -5.74
CA THR A 31 12.41 4.77 -5.86
C THR A 31 12.22 4.21 -4.46
N ASN A 32 11.04 3.65 -4.19
CA ASN A 32 10.74 3.02 -2.91
C ASN A 32 10.81 1.51 -3.04
N TYR A 33 11.53 0.88 -2.14
CA TYR A 33 11.70 -0.57 -1.99
C TYR A 33 10.97 -1.00 -0.73
N MET A 34 10.13 -2.02 -0.81
CA MET A 34 9.30 -2.46 0.31
C MET A 34 9.23 -3.99 0.34
N PRO A 35 10.29 -4.68 0.80
CA PRO A 35 10.23 -6.09 1.12
C PRO A 35 9.43 -6.34 2.38
N GLU A 36 8.54 -7.33 2.35
CA GLU A 36 7.82 -7.81 3.53
C GLU A 36 7.84 -9.33 3.63
N ILE A 37 7.80 -9.82 4.87
CA ILE A 37 7.63 -11.22 5.21
C ILE A 37 6.51 -11.32 6.23
N PHE A 38 5.57 -12.25 6.00
CA PHE A 38 4.43 -12.41 6.89
C PHE A 38 3.92 -13.85 6.93
N ALA A 39 3.26 -14.17 8.02
CA ALA A 39 2.43 -15.36 8.15
C ALA A 39 0.98 -14.96 7.89
N ARG A 40 0.27 -15.76 7.08
CA ARG A 40 -1.14 -15.57 6.74
C ARG A 40 -1.99 -16.67 7.33
N TYR A 41 -3.06 -16.26 7.98
CA TYR A 41 -4.11 -17.15 8.44
C TYR A 41 -5.43 -16.81 7.76
N VAL A 42 -6.05 -17.80 7.13
CA VAL A 42 -7.37 -17.69 6.49
C VAL A 42 -8.33 -18.66 7.17
N PHE A 43 -9.50 -18.19 7.54
CA PHE A 43 -10.52 -19.01 8.17
C PHE A 43 -11.19 -19.93 7.13
N ASP A 44 -11.23 -21.23 7.38
CA ASP A 44 -11.99 -22.18 6.56
C ASP A 44 -13.50 -21.84 6.53
N LYS A 45 -14.01 -21.32 7.65
CA LYS A 45 -15.36 -20.85 7.81
C LYS A 45 -15.33 -19.45 8.39
N PRO A 46 -15.23 -18.41 7.55
CA PRO A 46 -15.11 -17.03 8.00
C PRO A 46 -16.25 -16.62 8.94
N PRO A 47 -15.99 -16.24 10.19
CA PRO A 47 -17.02 -15.77 11.08
C PRO A 47 -17.63 -14.48 10.57
N LYS A 48 -18.95 -14.35 10.76
CA LYS A 48 -19.67 -13.12 10.43
C LYS A 48 -19.58 -12.16 11.61
N ILE A 49 -19.07 -10.96 11.35
CA ILE A 49 -19.00 -9.85 12.30
C ILE A 49 -19.80 -8.70 11.71
N LEU A 50 -20.91 -8.33 12.36
CA LEU A 50 -21.89 -7.41 11.79
C LEU A 50 -22.39 -7.91 10.42
N ASN A 51 -22.18 -7.13 9.36
CA ASN A 51 -22.57 -7.46 7.98
C ASN A 51 -21.40 -7.91 7.09
N ALA A 52 -20.23 -8.22 7.67
CA ALA A 52 -19.03 -8.64 6.97
C ALA A 52 -18.56 -10.02 7.44
N HIS A 53 -17.90 -10.76 6.57
CA HIS A 53 -17.17 -11.97 6.91
C HIS A 53 -15.71 -11.61 7.21
N TYR A 54 -15.21 -12.02 8.37
CA TYR A 54 -13.80 -11.90 8.70
C TYR A 54 -13.03 -13.04 8.04
N ILE A 55 -12.32 -12.71 6.95
CA ILE A 55 -11.66 -13.69 6.08
C ILE A 55 -10.39 -14.25 6.74
N GLY A 56 -9.59 -13.40 7.35
CA GLY A 56 -8.33 -13.80 7.94
C GLY A 56 -7.44 -12.62 8.31
N TYR A 57 -6.21 -12.93 8.68
CA TYR A 57 -5.22 -11.92 9.05
C TYR A 57 -3.81 -12.30 8.62
N ASP A 58 -2.98 -11.30 8.42
CA ASP A 58 -1.54 -11.40 8.24
C ASP A 58 -0.84 -10.76 9.44
N ILE A 59 0.27 -11.36 9.87
CA ILE A 59 1.21 -10.78 10.84
C ILE A 59 2.60 -10.86 10.23
N GLY A 60 3.32 -9.75 10.22
CA GLY A 60 4.61 -9.73 9.55
C GLY A 60 5.49 -8.55 9.90
N PHE A 61 6.59 -8.51 9.18
CA PHE A 61 7.59 -7.45 9.20
C PHE A 61 7.73 -6.86 7.81
N VAL A 62 7.86 -5.55 7.73
CA VAL A 62 8.11 -4.82 6.50
C VAL A 62 9.22 -3.80 6.71
N HIS A 63 10.19 -3.82 5.81
CA HIS A 63 11.16 -2.74 5.62
C HIS A 63 10.68 -1.86 4.48
N GLN A 64 10.82 -0.55 4.60
CA GLN A 64 10.63 0.36 3.48
C GLN A 64 11.74 1.40 3.45
N SER A 65 12.36 1.57 2.28
CA SER A 65 13.43 2.55 2.07
C SER A 65 13.36 3.14 0.66
N ASN A 66 13.94 4.33 0.50
CA ASN A 66 14.05 4.97 -0.82
C ASN A 66 15.40 4.74 -1.50
N GLY A 67 16.32 4.02 -0.87
CA GLY A 67 17.63 3.69 -1.43
C GLY A 67 18.53 4.90 -1.69
N GLN A 68 18.19 6.07 -1.12
CA GLN A 68 19.02 7.27 -1.24
C GLN A 68 20.08 7.31 -0.16
N VAL A 69 21.01 8.25 -0.29
CA VAL A 69 22.13 8.43 0.63
C VAL A 69 22.02 9.76 1.36
N GLN A 70 22.66 9.85 2.53
CA GLN A 70 22.77 11.07 3.33
C GLN A 70 21.39 11.73 3.64
N GLU A 71 21.28 13.02 3.45
CA GLU A 71 20.09 13.82 3.79
C GLU A 71 18.81 13.42 3.04
N LEU A 72 18.94 12.75 1.89
CA LEU A 72 17.82 12.26 1.08
C LEU A 72 17.38 10.84 1.47
N SER A 73 18.16 10.16 2.31
CA SER A 73 17.81 8.81 2.78
C SER A 73 16.54 8.84 3.61
N ARG A 74 15.66 7.90 3.36
CA ARG A 74 14.45 7.66 4.17
C ARG A 74 14.22 6.17 4.26
N SER A 75 14.15 5.68 5.50
CA SER A 75 13.82 4.29 5.77
C SER A 75 13.00 4.14 7.04
N TRP A 76 12.31 3.05 7.17
CA TRP A 76 11.66 2.63 8.40
C TRP A 76 11.28 1.16 8.40
N ASN A 77 11.29 0.58 9.60
CA ASN A 77 10.98 -0.81 9.86
C ASN A 77 9.69 -0.91 10.68
N ARG A 78 8.81 -1.84 10.33
CA ARG A 78 7.52 -2.03 11.02
C ARG A 78 7.21 -3.49 11.23
N ILE A 79 6.63 -3.79 12.38
CA ILE A 79 5.85 -5.01 12.57
C ILE A 79 4.41 -4.62 12.26
N PHE A 80 3.69 -5.44 11.52
CA PHE A 80 2.32 -5.15 11.15
C PHE A 80 1.37 -6.32 11.37
N SER A 81 0.09 -5.98 11.51
CA SER A 81 -1.04 -6.92 11.40
C SER A 81 -2.03 -6.35 10.41
N ARG A 82 -2.50 -7.17 9.46
CA ARG A 82 -3.50 -6.83 8.45
C ARG A 82 -4.70 -7.73 8.64
N PHE A 83 -5.88 -7.16 8.78
CA PHE A 83 -7.15 -7.85 8.99
C PHE A 83 -8.02 -7.67 7.74
N THR A 84 -8.47 -8.78 7.14
CA THR A 84 -9.26 -8.78 5.90
C THR A 84 -10.70 -9.15 6.18
N PHE A 85 -11.63 -8.31 5.70
CA PHE A 85 -13.07 -8.51 5.78
C PHE A 85 -13.69 -8.44 4.39
N LEU A 86 -14.79 -9.18 4.20
CA LEU A 86 -15.60 -9.20 2.98
C LEU A 86 -17.05 -8.90 3.31
N ALA A 87 -17.61 -7.86 2.71
CA ALA A 87 -19.03 -7.51 2.79
C ALA A 87 -19.62 -7.36 1.38
N GLY A 88 -20.40 -8.36 0.93
CA GLY A 88 -20.83 -8.43 -0.46
C GLY A 88 -19.65 -8.49 -1.41
N SER A 89 -19.54 -7.53 -2.34
CA SER A 89 -18.43 -7.38 -3.28
C SER A 89 -17.33 -6.42 -2.79
N THR A 90 -17.31 -6.09 -1.50
CA THR A 90 -16.36 -5.14 -0.93
C THR A 90 -15.38 -5.83 0.00
N PHE A 91 -14.10 -5.75 -0.31
CA PHE A 91 -13.01 -6.11 0.58
C PHE A 91 -12.59 -4.89 1.40
N PHE A 92 -12.34 -5.11 2.68
CA PHE A 92 -11.76 -4.15 3.59
C PHE A 92 -10.51 -4.74 4.22
N ASN A 93 -9.40 -4.03 4.13
CA ASN A 93 -8.16 -4.36 4.83
C ASN A 93 -7.87 -3.25 5.84
N PHE A 94 -7.74 -3.64 7.09
CA PHE A 94 -7.29 -2.77 8.18
C PHE A 94 -5.89 -3.20 8.54
N THR A 95 -4.89 -2.39 8.24
CA THR A 95 -3.51 -2.64 8.60
C THR A 95 -3.12 -1.75 9.76
N LEU A 96 -2.61 -2.35 10.82
CA LEU A 96 -2.02 -1.67 11.96
C LEU A 96 -0.53 -1.99 12.00
N TRP A 97 0.30 -1.04 12.41
CA TRP A 97 1.73 -1.27 12.54
C TRP A 97 2.34 -0.61 13.78
N TYR A 98 3.39 -1.21 14.23
CA TYR A 98 4.32 -0.65 15.19
C TYR A 98 5.65 -0.39 14.48
N ARG A 99 6.09 0.87 14.47
CA ARG A 99 7.39 1.26 13.96
C ARG A 99 8.47 0.81 14.95
N LEU A 100 9.44 0.07 14.48
CA LEU A 100 10.60 -0.29 15.31
C LEU A 100 11.42 0.98 15.58
N PRO A 101 11.83 1.20 16.84
CA PRO A 101 12.65 2.34 17.20
C PRO A 101 14.01 2.29 16.50
N GLU A 102 14.47 3.43 16.08
CA GLU A 102 15.80 3.65 15.53
C GLU A 102 16.56 4.63 16.45
N SER A 103 17.88 4.60 16.45
CA SER A 103 18.69 5.57 17.19
C SER A 103 18.42 6.98 16.64
N LYS A 104 18.69 8.01 17.43
CA LYS A 104 18.45 9.40 16.99
C LYS A 104 19.26 9.75 15.75
N ASP A 105 20.45 9.19 15.62
CA ASP A 105 21.38 9.47 14.52
C ASP A 105 21.00 8.71 13.24
N GLU A 106 20.21 7.63 13.36
CA GLU A 106 19.75 6.81 12.24
C GLU A 106 18.30 7.12 11.82
N ASN A 107 17.56 7.88 12.66
CA ASN A 107 16.15 8.17 12.40
C ASN A 107 15.97 9.32 11.41
N GLU A 108 15.92 8.99 10.14
CA GLU A 108 15.83 9.94 9.02
C GLU A 108 14.43 10.56 8.84
N ASN A 109 13.43 10.04 9.52
CA ASN A 109 12.02 10.46 9.40
C ASN A 109 11.27 10.43 10.75
N PRO A 110 11.75 11.19 11.77
CA PRO A 110 11.24 11.11 13.14
C PRO A 110 9.75 11.44 13.28
N TYR A 111 9.20 12.26 12.38
CA TYR A 111 7.81 12.72 12.42
C TYR A 111 6.86 11.95 11.50
N MET A 112 7.29 10.80 10.96
CA MET A 112 6.48 9.99 10.04
C MET A 112 5.07 9.67 10.59
N TYR A 113 4.95 9.47 11.91
CA TYR A 113 3.67 9.16 12.57
C TYR A 113 2.63 10.28 12.44
N LYS A 114 3.06 11.55 12.29
CA LYS A 114 2.15 12.69 12.09
C LYS A 114 1.36 12.57 10.79
N TYR A 115 1.98 12.00 9.76
CA TYR A 115 1.49 11.96 8.38
C TYR A 115 0.98 10.58 7.97
N ARG A 116 1.60 9.52 8.48
CA ARG A 116 1.26 8.13 8.14
C ARG A 116 0.53 7.38 9.25
N GLY A 117 0.59 7.90 10.49
CA GLY A 117 -0.01 7.29 11.66
C GLY A 117 0.53 5.91 11.99
N TYR A 118 -0.34 5.09 12.53
CA TYR A 118 -0.05 3.72 13.00
C TYR A 118 -0.86 2.66 12.26
N GLY A 119 -1.46 3.01 11.13
CA GLY A 119 -2.24 2.09 10.32
C GLY A 119 -2.77 2.71 9.03
N GLU A 120 -3.44 1.88 8.25
CA GLU A 120 -4.14 2.28 7.04
C GLU A 120 -5.42 1.48 6.84
N ILE A 121 -6.34 2.05 6.11
CA ILE A 121 -7.58 1.41 5.66
C ILE A 121 -7.52 1.34 4.14
N ASP A 122 -7.66 0.14 3.60
CA ASP A 122 -7.76 -0.10 2.16
C ASP A 122 -9.11 -0.78 1.88
N MET A 123 -9.89 -0.20 1.00
CA MET A 123 -11.18 -0.72 0.56
C MET A 123 -11.13 -0.96 -0.93
N ARG A 124 -11.56 -2.13 -1.36
CA ARG A 124 -11.75 -2.49 -2.77
C ARG A 124 -13.17 -2.95 -2.99
N HIS A 125 -13.86 -2.37 -3.96
CA HIS A 125 -15.22 -2.73 -4.35
C HIS A 125 -15.27 -3.06 -5.83
N GLU A 126 -15.88 -4.20 -6.17
CA GLU A 126 -16.10 -4.64 -7.54
C GLU A 126 -17.55 -4.33 -7.94
N PHE A 127 -17.73 -3.43 -8.90
CA PHE A 127 -19.01 -3.09 -9.48
C PHE A 127 -19.05 -3.54 -10.95
N GLY A 128 -19.51 -4.77 -11.18
CA GLY A 128 -19.36 -5.41 -12.48
C GLY A 128 -17.89 -5.55 -12.87
N GLU A 129 -17.50 -4.98 -14.01
CA GLU A 129 -16.12 -4.97 -14.46
C GLU A 129 -15.28 -3.80 -13.90
N LEU A 130 -15.94 -2.84 -13.26
CA LEU A 130 -15.28 -1.68 -12.66
C LEU A 130 -14.76 -2.05 -11.26
N ASP A 131 -13.48 -1.82 -11.05
CA ASP A 131 -12.82 -2.00 -9.76
C ASP A 131 -12.54 -0.62 -9.14
N LEU A 132 -13.07 -0.39 -7.95
CA LEU A 132 -12.93 0.83 -7.16
C LEU A 132 -12.00 0.54 -5.99
N ARG A 133 -11.03 1.40 -5.74
CA ARG A 133 -10.16 1.31 -4.57
C ARG A 133 -10.10 2.64 -3.85
N LEU A 134 -10.28 2.60 -2.54
CA LEU A 134 -10.08 3.71 -1.62
C LEU A 134 -9.03 3.30 -0.59
N ARG A 135 -8.01 4.12 -0.42
CA ARG A 135 -7.00 3.96 0.62
C ARG A 135 -6.95 5.21 1.47
N ILE A 136 -6.96 5.03 2.79
CA ILE A 136 -6.89 6.11 3.77
C ILE A 136 -5.71 5.86 4.70
N LEU A 137 -4.93 6.90 4.92
CA LEU A 137 -3.78 6.95 5.82
C LEU A 137 -4.08 7.97 6.93
N PRO A 138 -4.57 7.50 8.09
CA PRO A 138 -4.90 8.39 9.20
C PRO A 138 -3.63 8.69 10.01
N GLY A 139 -2.91 9.74 9.64
CA GLY A 139 -1.83 10.28 10.45
C GLY A 139 -2.37 10.89 11.75
N THR A 140 -1.51 11.12 12.75
CA THR A 140 -1.96 11.71 14.01
C THR A 140 -2.28 13.19 13.91
N GLU A 141 -1.72 13.90 12.92
CA GLU A 141 -1.97 15.31 12.67
C GLU A 141 -2.58 15.56 11.28
N HIS A 142 -2.36 14.67 10.32
CA HIS A 142 -2.77 14.82 8.93
C HIS A 142 -3.42 13.55 8.42
N ILE A 143 -4.43 13.70 7.57
CA ILE A 143 -5.06 12.57 6.89
C ILE A 143 -4.70 12.61 5.39
N SER A 144 -4.48 11.44 4.80
CA SER A 144 -4.17 11.32 3.38
C SER A 144 -5.01 10.22 2.77
N GLY A 145 -5.31 10.36 1.48
CA GLY A 145 -6.15 9.40 0.79
C GLY A 145 -5.80 9.22 -0.68
N GLU A 146 -6.08 8.03 -1.18
CA GLU A 146 -5.98 7.70 -2.60
C GLU A 146 -7.30 7.05 -3.02
N PHE A 147 -7.86 7.50 -4.15
CA PHE A 147 -9.00 6.87 -4.80
C PHE A 147 -8.59 6.46 -6.20
N ALA A 148 -8.86 5.23 -6.56
CA ALA A 148 -8.50 4.69 -7.87
C ALA A 148 -9.66 3.92 -8.49
N LEU A 149 -9.66 3.92 -9.82
CA LEU A 149 -10.59 3.19 -10.67
C LEU A 149 -9.78 2.34 -11.65
N SER A 150 -10.25 1.13 -11.93
CA SER A 150 -9.74 0.38 -13.08
C SER A 150 -10.86 -0.32 -13.83
N TYR A 151 -10.73 -0.37 -15.16
CA TYR A 151 -11.69 -0.98 -16.06
C TYR A 151 -10.95 -1.84 -17.09
N PRO A 152 -11.39 -3.07 -17.41
CA PRO A 152 -10.72 -3.92 -18.39
C PRO A 152 -10.70 -3.27 -19.77
N TRP A 153 -9.56 -3.34 -20.43
CA TRP A 153 -9.40 -2.90 -21.82
C TRP A 153 -9.30 -4.11 -22.76
N LYS A 154 -8.46 -5.06 -22.40
CA LYS A 154 -8.30 -6.36 -23.05
C LYS A 154 -7.66 -7.33 -22.07
N GLU A 155 -7.58 -8.61 -22.48
CA GLU A 155 -7.03 -9.66 -21.65
C GLU A 155 -5.70 -9.27 -21.01
N GLY A 156 -5.63 -9.40 -19.67
CA GLY A 156 -4.45 -9.04 -18.89
C GLY A 156 -4.15 -7.55 -18.76
N ILE A 157 -4.96 -6.64 -19.35
CA ILE A 157 -4.73 -5.19 -19.32
C ILE A 157 -5.98 -4.46 -18.88
N ARG A 158 -5.83 -3.58 -17.89
CA ARG A 158 -6.88 -2.67 -17.42
C ARG A 158 -6.45 -1.22 -17.52
N PHE A 159 -7.35 -0.34 -17.94
CA PHE A 159 -7.18 1.09 -17.74
C PHE A 159 -7.22 1.40 -16.25
N TYR A 160 -6.41 2.36 -15.85
CA TYR A 160 -6.27 2.77 -14.46
C TYR A 160 -6.27 4.29 -14.35
N SER A 161 -7.03 4.82 -13.40
CA SER A 161 -6.95 6.22 -13.01
C SER A 161 -6.89 6.32 -11.49
N LYS A 162 -6.16 7.32 -11.00
CA LYS A 162 -5.99 7.55 -9.57
C LYS A 162 -5.93 9.04 -9.27
N ILE A 163 -6.60 9.43 -8.21
CA ILE A 163 -6.39 10.71 -7.53
C ILE A 163 -5.83 10.45 -6.14
N SER A 164 -4.94 11.31 -5.69
CA SER A 164 -4.40 11.25 -4.34
C SER A 164 -4.25 12.64 -3.76
N TYR A 165 -4.49 12.73 -2.45
CA TYR A 165 -4.41 13.95 -1.68
C TYR A 165 -3.76 13.69 -0.34
N GLY A 166 -2.90 14.60 0.09
CA GLY A 166 -2.31 14.63 1.42
C GLY A 166 -0.82 14.32 1.42
N TYR A 167 -0.38 13.69 2.47
CA TYR A 167 1.02 13.50 2.83
C TYR A 167 1.47 12.06 2.62
N GLY A 168 2.78 11.82 2.66
CA GLY A 168 3.33 10.46 2.67
C GLY A 168 3.08 9.65 1.40
N ILE A 169 2.82 10.29 0.27
CA ILE A 169 2.66 9.62 -1.03
C ILE A 169 3.99 9.01 -1.49
N SER A 170 5.10 9.70 -1.19
CA SER A 170 6.47 9.19 -1.31
C SER A 170 7.17 9.20 0.04
N LEU A 171 8.29 8.50 0.18
CA LEU A 171 9.07 8.56 1.42
C LEU A 171 9.84 9.86 1.55
N GLN A 172 10.42 10.33 0.46
CA GLN A 172 11.23 11.56 0.47
C GLN A 172 10.40 12.78 0.87
N ASP A 173 9.15 12.84 0.37
CA ASP A 173 8.25 13.97 0.62
C ASP A 173 7.15 13.57 1.63
N TYR A 174 7.47 12.77 2.65
CA TYR A 174 6.44 12.24 3.57
C TYR A 174 5.71 13.34 4.36
N ASP A 175 6.37 14.48 4.57
CA ASP A 175 5.91 15.66 5.30
C ASP A 175 5.42 16.81 4.39
N HIS A 176 5.34 16.57 3.08
CA HIS A 176 4.84 17.55 2.10
C HIS A 176 3.46 17.17 1.59
N GLU A 177 2.53 18.14 1.62
CA GLU A 177 1.21 17.98 1.01
C GLU A 177 1.35 17.90 -0.51
N SER A 178 0.68 16.93 -1.11
CA SER A 178 0.64 16.77 -2.55
C SER A 178 -0.76 16.41 -3.03
N ARG A 179 -1.08 16.87 -4.26
CA ARG A 179 -2.30 16.54 -5.00
C ARG A 179 -1.88 15.96 -6.32
N ARG A 180 -2.29 14.74 -6.62
CA ARG A 180 -1.86 14.06 -7.83
C ARG A 180 -3.06 13.42 -8.54
N ILE A 181 -3.05 13.51 -9.86
CA ILE A 181 -3.93 12.77 -10.74
C ILE A 181 -3.05 11.90 -11.61
N GLY A 182 -3.36 10.61 -11.69
CA GLY A 182 -2.63 9.65 -12.51
C GLY A 182 -3.56 8.91 -13.46
N LEU A 183 -3.09 8.66 -14.67
CA LEU A 183 -3.69 7.76 -15.64
C LEU A 183 -2.64 6.73 -16.03
N GLY A 184 -3.07 5.49 -16.26
CA GLY A 184 -2.13 4.42 -16.58
C GLY A 184 -2.80 3.12 -16.97
N LEU A 185 -2.00 2.07 -16.95
CA LEU A 185 -2.43 0.72 -17.21
C LEU A 185 -2.01 -0.19 -16.05
N ILE A 186 -2.88 -1.13 -15.71
CA ILE A 186 -2.54 -2.27 -14.87
C ILE A 186 -2.34 -3.47 -15.79
N LEU A 187 -1.21 -4.13 -15.62
CA LEU A 187 -0.95 -5.42 -16.22
C LEU A 187 -1.20 -6.48 -15.15
N SER A 188 -2.13 -7.38 -15.40
CA SER A 188 -2.43 -8.52 -14.54
C SER A 188 -2.04 -9.81 -15.23
N ASP A 189 -1.51 -10.75 -14.47
CA ASP A 189 -1.24 -12.08 -15.01
C ASP A 189 -2.57 -12.78 -15.33
N PRO A 190 -2.84 -13.20 -16.58
CA PRO A 190 -4.04 -13.94 -16.92
C PRO A 190 -4.12 -15.32 -16.23
N ILE A 191 -3.02 -15.83 -15.70
CA ILE A 191 -2.97 -17.13 -15.00
C ILE A 191 -3.60 -17.06 -13.60
N SER A 192 -3.74 -15.87 -13.01
CA SER A 192 -4.33 -15.70 -11.67
C SER A 192 -5.87 -15.60 -11.65
N SER A 193 -6.53 -15.68 -12.80
CA SER A 193 -8.00 -15.55 -12.92
C SER A 193 -8.74 -16.88 -13.15
N THR A 194 -8.06 -18.01 -13.05
CA THR A 194 -8.67 -19.35 -13.14
C THR A 194 -8.40 -20.11 -11.85
N ASP A 195 -9.17 -19.80 -10.77
CA ASP A 195 -9.63 -20.78 -9.77
C ASP A 195 -10.71 -20.14 -8.87
#